data_ff677f32824c960805682d1ca55d0233
#
_entry.id   ff677f32824c960805682d1ca55d0233
#
_cell.length_a   1.000
_cell.length_b   1.000
_cell.length_c   1.000
_cell.angle_alpha   90.00
_cell.angle_beta   90.00
_cell.angle_gamma   90.00
#
_symmetry.space_group_name_H-M   'P 1'
#
loop_
_entity.id
_entity.type
_entity.pdbx_description
1 polymer ?
#
loop_
_entity_poly.entity_id
_entity_poly.type
_entity_poly.pdbx_seq_one_letter_code
_entity_poly.pdbx_strand_id
1 'polypeptide(L)'
;MRKDVLGWRRLFGVLGPSTNTVVQPDFDDMRVPGVTNHYSRIYTPNIEGVTNDTFISATQVIADNTMDAIRSVMTCSPHYLVMGMSAVTFYGGKAGAQAFHDRIVNEAKVGASIGSHASTAALRAYGGIKRIAFLSPYYPAANEQVRRYFEEEGFSVVRDIALRTYSFTSISEFSEDQLIAALLELNGADVDAIVQVGTNLSMVRLAAEAEKWFRKPVVAINTATYWHALRANGIDDKLYGFGRLLSEF
;
A
#
# COMPACT_ATOMS: atom_id res chain seq x y z
N MET A 1 -22.68 -7.51 23.36
CA MET A 1 -21.86 -6.39 22.87
C MET A 1 -22.71 -5.57 21.90
N ARG A 2 -22.83 -4.24 22.07
CA ARG A 2 -23.55 -3.39 21.11
C ARG A 2 -22.74 -3.38 19.81
N LYS A 3 -23.40 -3.66 18.67
CA LYS A 3 -22.77 -3.55 17.35
C LYS A 3 -22.91 -2.11 16.85
N ASP A 4 -21.86 -1.59 16.22
CA ASP A 4 -21.93 -0.35 15.48
C ASP A 4 -22.99 -0.47 14.37
N VAL A 5 -23.79 0.57 14.15
CA VAL A 5 -24.91 0.53 13.22
C VAL A 5 -24.45 0.48 11.77
N LEU A 6 -23.34 1.15 11.42
CA LEU A 6 -22.77 1.20 10.08
C LEU A 6 -21.65 0.16 9.90
N GLY A 7 -20.76 0.06 10.89
CA GLY A 7 -19.62 -0.86 10.91
C GLY A 7 -19.94 -2.20 11.57
N TRP A 8 -21.12 -2.73 11.34
CA TRP A 8 -21.61 -3.93 12.03
C TRP A 8 -20.80 -5.21 11.75
N ARG A 9 -19.99 -5.24 10.69
CA ARG A 9 -19.02 -6.30 10.40
C ARG A 9 -17.66 -5.95 11.00
N ARG A 10 -17.10 -4.78 10.65
CA ARG A 10 -15.78 -4.31 11.11
C ARG A 10 -15.67 -2.79 11.07
N LEU A 11 -14.95 -2.27 12.04
CA LEU A 11 -14.43 -0.90 12.03
C LEU A 11 -12.93 -0.99 11.75
N PHE A 12 -12.47 -0.39 10.64
CA PHE A 12 -11.06 -0.28 10.32
C PHE A 12 -10.51 1.09 10.73
N GLY A 13 -9.41 1.09 11.49
CA GLY A 13 -8.61 2.29 11.72
C GLY A 13 -7.61 2.45 10.60
N VAL A 14 -7.74 3.51 9.80
CA VAL A 14 -6.87 3.77 8.66
C VAL A 14 -5.85 4.84 9.02
N LEU A 15 -4.59 4.57 8.75
CA LEU A 15 -3.47 5.47 9.04
C LEU A 15 -2.83 5.90 7.73
N GLY A 16 -2.86 7.19 7.41
CA GLY A 16 -2.27 7.72 6.18
C GLY A 16 -1.53 9.03 6.41
N PRO A 17 -0.45 9.31 5.63
CA PRO A 17 0.23 10.59 5.69
C PRO A 17 -0.74 11.76 5.49
N SER A 18 -0.52 12.86 6.21
CA SER A 18 -1.38 14.05 6.09
C SER A 18 -1.34 14.69 4.69
N THR A 19 -0.28 14.42 3.93
CA THR A 19 -0.11 14.84 2.54
C THR A 19 -0.78 13.90 1.51
N ASN A 20 -1.28 12.74 1.94
CA ASN A 20 -1.88 11.76 1.03
C ASN A 20 -3.37 12.07 0.78
N THR A 21 -3.74 12.20 -0.49
CA THR A 21 -5.11 12.53 -0.93
C THR A 21 -5.80 11.35 -1.66
N VAL A 22 -5.07 10.27 -1.95
CA VAL A 22 -5.55 9.14 -2.77
C VAL A 22 -5.99 7.95 -1.92
N VAL A 23 -5.29 7.64 -0.83
CA VAL A 23 -5.55 6.41 -0.08
C VAL A 23 -6.95 6.37 0.55
N GLN A 24 -7.45 7.50 1.00
CA GLN A 24 -8.79 7.55 1.61
C GLN A 24 -9.89 7.25 0.58
N PRO A 25 -10.00 7.96 -0.57
CA PRO A 25 -10.99 7.62 -1.59
C PRO A 25 -10.81 6.19 -2.13
N ASP A 26 -9.59 5.71 -2.35
CA ASP A 26 -9.37 4.33 -2.80
C ASP A 26 -9.94 3.29 -1.82
N PHE A 27 -9.68 3.45 -0.51
CA PHE A 27 -10.18 2.50 0.49
C PHE A 27 -11.69 2.61 0.69
N ASP A 28 -12.26 3.82 0.59
CA ASP A 28 -13.71 4.01 0.70
C ASP A 28 -14.43 3.43 -0.53
N ASP A 29 -13.84 3.49 -1.73
CA ASP A 29 -14.36 2.86 -2.95
C ASP A 29 -14.36 1.32 -2.86
N MET A 30 -13.37 0.72 -2.22
CA MET A 30 -13.26 -0.73 -2.00
C MET A 30 -14.04 -1.21 -0.77
N ARG A 31 -14.71 -0.33 -0.07
CA ARG A 31 -15.45 -0.65 1.14
C ARG A 31 -16.68 -1.51 0.85
N VAL A 32 -16.84 -2.58 1.61
CA VAL A 32 -18.02 -3.46 1.54
C VAL A 32 -19.08 -3.06 2.59
N PRO A 33 -20.36 -3.41 2.38
CA PRO A 33 -21.40 -3.15 3.36
C PRO A 33 -21.07 -3.71 4.75
N GLY A 34 -21.27 -2.90 5.77
CA GLY A 34 -20.99 -3.25 7.16
C GLY A 34 -19.53 -3.11 7.59
N VAL A 35 -18.67 -2.60 6.72
CA VAL A 35 -17.31 -2.15 7.05
C VAL A 35 -17.28 -0.63 7.03
N THR A 36 -16.61 -0.01 7.99
CA THR A 36 -16.38 1.44 8.01
C THR A 36 -14.90 1.74 8.22
N ASN A 37 -14.41 2.79 7.56
CA ASN A 37 -13.05 3.27 7.65
C ASN A 37 -13.00 4.54 8.52
N HIS A 38 -12.12 4.55 9.52
CA HIS A 38 -11.93 5.67 10.43
C HIS A 38 -10.49 6.16 10.30
N TYR A 39 -10.32 7.38 9.80
CA TYR A 39 -9.02 7.89 9.40
C TYR A 39 -8.34 8.68 10.51
N SER A 40 -7.06 8.38 10.75
CA SER A 40 -6.14 9.26 11.46
C SER A 40 -4.96 9.62 10.55
N ARG A 41 -4.64 10.92 10.50
CA ARG A 41 -3.56 11.43 9.66
C ARG A 41 -2.23 11.34 10.42
N ILE A 42 -1.24 10.73 9.78
CA ILE A 42 0.15 10.78 10.23
C ILE A 42 0.71 12.11 9.77
N TYR A 43 1.02 13.02 10.69
CA TYR A 43 1.61 14.30 10.31
C TYR A 43 2.86 14.10 9.47
N THR A 44 2.86 14.70 8.28
CA THR A 44 3.92 14.59 7.29
C THR A 44 4.20 15.98 6.73
N PRO A 45 5.40 16.55 6.94
CA PRO A 45 5.80 17.79 6.29
C PRO A 45 5.74 17.62 4.77
N ASN A 46 5.12 18.56 4.07
CA ASN A 46 5.15 18.58 2.61
C ASN A 46 6.41 19.32 2.15
N ILE A 47 7.48 18.57 1.92
CA ILE A 47 8.77 19.10 1.46
C ILE A 47 8.71 19.25 -0.05
N GLU A 48 9.08 20.42 -0.56
CA GLU A 48 9.27 20.69 -1.99
C GLU A 48 10.72 20.43 -2.41
N GLY A 49 10.93 20.07 -3.67
CA GLY A 49 12.26 19.77 -4.19
C GLY A 49 12.89 18.56 -3.51
N VAL A 50 12.11 17.50 -3.33
CA VAL A 50 12.55 16.25 -2.70
C VAL A 50 13.79 15.68 -3.40
N THR A 51 14.73 15.18 -2.61
CA THR A 51 15.94 14.46 -3.03
C THR A 51 15.98 13.08 -2.37
N ASN A 52 16.99 12.24 -2.68
CA ASN A 52 17.19 10.98 -1.95
C ASN A 52 17.26 11.20 -0.42
N ASP A 53 18.07 12.15 0.03
CA ASP A 53 18.34 12.37 1.45
C ASP A 53 17.12 12.93 2.17
N THR A 54 16.45 13.90 1.57
CA THR A 54 15.22 14.49 2.15
C THR A 54 14.06 13.51 2.13
N PHE A 55 13.98 12.61 1.14
CA PHE A 55 12.98 11.54 1.12
C PHE A 55 13.18 10.56 2.28
N ILE A 56 14.43 10.13 2.52
CA ILE A 56 14.78 9.23 3.62
C ILE A 56 14.46 9.86 4.97
N SER A 57 14.93 11.11 5.21
CA SER A 57 14.70 11.81 6.48
C SER A 57 13.21 12.07 6.75
N ALA A 58 12.44 12.44 5.73
CA ALA A 58 10.99 12.61 5.85
C ALA A 58 10.27 11.28 6.13
N THR A 59 10.75 10.18 5.55
CA THR A 59 10.22 8.84 5.84
C THR A 59 10.41 8.49 7.32
N GLN A 60 11.53 8.87 7.93
CA GLN A 60 11.77 8.70 9.37
C GLN A 60 10.79 9.53 10.21
N VAL A 61 10.56 10.79 9.85
CA VAL A 61 9.57 11.65 10.53
C VAL A 61 8.17 11.03 10.49
N ILE A 62 7.78 10.42 9.36
CA ILE A 62 6.50 9.71 9.25
C ILE A 62 6.46 8.50 10.19
N ALA A 63 7.55 7.73 10.27
CA ALA A 63 7.65 6.57 11.16
C ALA A 63 7.50 6.96 12.64
N ASP A 64 8.11 8.09 13.04
CA ASP A 64 8.05 8.61 14.40
C ASP A 64 6.64 9.10 14.76
N ASN A 65 5.96 9.80 13.84
CA ASN A 65 4.61 10.33 14.04
C ASN A 65 3.51 9.25 13.94
N THR A 66 3.84 8.04 13.50
CA THR A 66 2.86 6.95 13.33
C THR A 66 2.20 6.56 14.65
N MET A 67 2.95 6.55 15.75
CA MET A 67 2.41 6.13 17.06
C MET A 67 1.33 7.08 17.59
N ASP A 68 1.48 8.37 17.38
CA ASP A 68 0.46 9.35 17.79
C ASP A 68 -0.82 9.21 16.94
N ALA A 69 -0.68 8.95 15.64
CA ALA A 69 -1.82 8.68 14.77
C ALA A 69 -2.54 7.38 15.18
N ILE A 70 -1.81 6.35 15.62
CA ILE A 70 -2.40 5.11 16.17
C ILE A 70 -3.20 5.45 17.44
N ARG A 71 -2.61 6.15 18.41
CA ARG A 71 -3.32 6.53 19.64
C ARG A 71 -4.59 7.30 19.33
N SER A 72 -4.55 8.20 18.36
CA SER A 72 -5.71 8.96 17.91
C SER A 72 -6.81 8.07 17.35
N VAL A 73 -6.50 7.20 16.39
CA VAL A 73 -7.52 6.33 15.76
C VAL A 73 -8.07 5.30 16.73
N MET A 74 -7.28 4.83 17.69
CA MET A 74 -7.72 3.84 18.68
C MET A 74 -8.83 4.36 19.61
N THR A 75 -9.06 5.66 19.68
CA THR A 75 -10.16 6.23 20.50
C THR A 75 -11.55 5.86 19.99
N CYS A 76 -11.72 5.51 18.69
CA CYS A 76 -12.97 4.98 18.16
C CYS A 76 -13.07 3.44 18.26
N SER A 77 -12.10 2.79 18.91
CA SER A 77 -12.06 1.36 19.15
C SER A 77 -12.18 0.51 17.86
N PRO A 78 -11.34 0.76 16.83
CA PRO A 78 -11.37 -0.04 15.62
C PRO A 78 -10.96 -1.48 15.93
N HIS A 79 -11.45 -2.41 15.12
CA HIS A 79 -11.17 -3.84 15.30
C HIS A 79 -9.85 -4.28 14.62
N TYR A 80 -9.34 -3.46 13.70
CA TYR A 80 -8.16 -3.75 12.90
C TYR A 80 -7.59 -2.47 12.30
N LEU A 81 -6.28 -2.42 12.09
CA LEU A 81 -5.62 -1.27 11.46
C LEU A 81 -5.26 -1.55 9.99
N VAL A 82 -5.39 -0.52 9.17
CA VAL A 82 -5.00 -0.56 7.74
C VAL A 82 -4.03 0.58 7.47
N MET A 83 -2.80 0.24 7.11
CA MET A 83 -1.76 1.23 6.88
C MET A 83 -1.87 1.81 5.47
N GLY A 84 -2.34 3.03 5.36
CA GLY A 84 -2.40 3.81 4.11
C GLY A 84 -1.11 4.56 3.81
N MET A 85 0.05 4.00 4.17
CA MET A 85 1.38 4.51 3.91
C MET A 85 2.30 3.34 3.63
N SER A 86 3.19 3.47 2.66
CA SER A 86 3.96 2.34 2.16
C SER A 86 5.47 2.45 2.36
N ALA A 87 6.10 3.60 2.14
CA ALA A 87 7.56 3.71 2.12
C ALA A 87 8.23 3.08 3.36
N VAL A 88 7.81 3.47 4.56
CA VAL A 88 8.36 2.93 5.83
C VAL A 88 8.21 1.42 5.94
N THR A 89 7.17 0.83 5.34
CA THR A 89 6.89 -0.60 5.46
C THR A 89 7.89 -1.50 4.73
N PHE A 90 8.78 -0.92 3.91
CA PHE A 90 9.82 -1.64 3.18
C PHE A 90 11.23 -1.44 3.79
N TYR A 91 11.41 -0.46 4.67
CA TYR A 91 12.72 -0.12 5.21
C TYR A 91 13.29 -1.22 6.10
N GLY A 92 14.58 -1.51 5.89
CA GLY A 92 15.27 -2.59 6.59
C GLY A 92 14.93 -3.98 6.05
N GLY A 93 14.35 -4.08 4.84
CA GLY A 93 13.97 -5.34 4.22
C GLY A 93 12.88 -6.08 5.01
N LYS A 94 12.85 -7.41 4.89
CA LYS A 94 11.86 -8.26 5.56
C LYS A 94 11.86 -8.12 7.09
N ALA A 95 13.03 -8.08 7.71
CA ALA A 95 13.15 -7.94 9.15
C ALA A 95 12.66 -6.58 9.64
N GLY A 96 12.97 -5.49 8.91
CA GLY A 96 12.50 -4.15 9.21
C GLY A 96 10.98 -4.00 9.05
N ALA A 97 10.43 -4.58 7.99
CA ALA A 97 8.98 -4.63 7.76
C ALA A 97 8.25 -5.33 8.92
N GLN A 98 8.78 -6.48 9.37
CA GLN A 98 8.22 -7.22 10.50
C GLN A 98 8.31 -6.40 11.80
N ALA A 99 9.47 -5.81 12.08
CA ALA A 99 9.65 -4.99 13.29
C ALA A 99 8.70 -3.78 13.31
N PHE A 100 8.48 -3.13 12.16
CA PHE A 100 7.53 -2.03 12.05
C PHE A 100 6.08 -2.51 12.26
N HIS A 101 5.69 -3.64 11.67
CA HIS A 101 4.38 -4.26 11.90
C HIS A 101 4.15 -4.59 13.38
N ASP A 102 5.13 -5.24 14.03
CA ASP A 102 5.03 -5.62 15.44
C ASP A 102 4.91 -4.39 16.35
N ARG A 103 5.61 -3.31 16.04
CA ARG A 103 5.48 -2.05 16.76
C ARG A 103 4.06 -1.48 16.68
N ILE A 104 3.42 -1.54 15.49
CA ILE A 104 2.02 -1.11 15.30
C ILE A 104 1.08 -1.98 16.13
N VAL A 105 1.18 -3.30 15.99
CA VAL A 105 0.32 -4.25 16.70
C VAL A 105 0.49 -4.14 18.21
N ASN A 106 1.73 -3.96 18.68
CA ASN A 106 2.02 -3.78 20.10
C ASN A 106 1.44 -2.48 20.68
N GLU A 107 1.42 -1.39 19.92
CA GLU A 107 0.78 -0.14 20.35
C GLU A 107 -0.75 -0.25 20.32
N ALA A 108 -1.30 -0.74 19.22
CA ALA A 108 -2.73 -0.77 18.98
C ALA A 108 -3.47 -1.90 19.73
N LYS A 109 -2.80 -3.01 20.05
CA LYS A 109 -3.38 -4.25 20.60
C LYS A 109 -4.46 -4.89 19.70
N VAL A 110 -4.46 -4.54 18.41
CA VAL A 110 -5.26 -5.18 17.36
C VAL A 110 -4.37 -5.50 16.16
N GLY A 111 -4.82 -6.38 15.27
CA GLY A 111 -4.07 -6.71 14.07
C GLY A 111 -3.95 -5.54 13.10
N ALA A 112 -2.99 -5.63 12.17
CA ALA A 112 -2.74 -4.59 11.18
C ALA A 112 -2.35 -5.17 9.80
N SER A 113 -2.79 -4.51 8.74
CA SER A 113 -2.28 -4.72 7.38
C SER A 113 -1.33 -3.60 7.01
N ILE A 114 -0.11 -3.95 6.60
CA ILE A 114 0.89 -3.02 6.06
C ILE A 114 1.18 -3.35 4.59
N GLY A 115 1.53 -2.34 3.81
CA GLY A 115 1.64 -2.46 2.35
C GLY A 115 2.63 -3.51 1.87
N SER A 116 3.79 -3.65 2.52
CA SER A 116 4.81 -4.66 2.18
C SER A 116 4.28 -6.09 2.35
N HIS A 117 3.74 -6.43 3.53
CA HIS A 117 3.17 -7.76 3.80
C HIS A 117 1.99 -8.06 2.89
N ALA A 118 1.11 -7.10 2.68
CA ALA A 118 -0.06 -7.24 1.82
C ALA A 118 0.32 -7.48 0.35
N SER A 119 1.32 -6.76 -0.17
CA SER A 119 1.81 -6.96 -1.54
C SER A 119 2.43 -8.35 -1.73
N THR A 120 3.21 -8.82 -0.76
CA THR A 120 3.75 -10.19 -0.74
C THR A 120 2.63 -11.23 -0.68
N ALA A 121 1.64 -11.04 0.17
CA ALA A 121 0.49 -11.94 0.27
C ALA A 121 -0.32 -11.98 -1.03
N ALA A 122 -0.52 -10.83 -1.69
CA ALA A 122 -1.19 -10.73 -2.98
C ALA A 122 -0.43 -11.51 -4.06
N LEU A 123 0.88 -11.32 -4.21
CA LEU A 123 1.70 -12.05 -5.17
C LEU A 123 1.64 -13.57 -4.95
N ARG A 124 1.62 -14.01 -3.69
CA ARG A 124 1.49 -15.43 -3.34
C ARG A 124 0.10 -15.98 -3.64
N ALA A 125 -0.97 -15.18 -3.47
CA ALA A 125 -2.33 -15.58 -3.79
C ALA A 125 -2.52 -15.88 -5.28
N TYR A 126 -1.91 -15.10 -6.18
CA TYR A 126 -1.92 -15.39 -7.62
C TYR A 126 -1.22 -16.70 -7.99
N GLY A 127 -0.25 -17.14 -7.18
CA GLY A 127 0.51 -18.36 -7.44
C GLY A 127 1.47 -18.28 -8.63
N GLY A 128 2.57 -19.02 -8.57
CA GLY A 128 3.53 -19.14 -9.66
C GLY A 128 4.41 -17.91 -9.94
N ILE A 129 4.21 -16.79 -9.24
CA ILE A 129 4.97 -15.55 -9.42
C ILE A 129 6.35 -15.71 -8.80
N LYS A 130 7.39 -15.43 -9.60
CA LYS A 130 8.80 -15.45 -9.18
C LYS A 130 9.53 -14.17 -9.56
N ARG A 131 9.26 -13.61 -10.74
CA ARG A 131 9.94 -12.46 -11.33
C ARG A 131 8.98 -11.28 -11.34
N ILE A 132 9.32 -10.23 -10.63
CA ILE A 132 8.49 -9.03 -10.54
C ILE A 132 9.22 -7.81 -11.08
N ALA A 133 8.45 -6.85 -11.54
CA ALA A 133 8.88 -5.47 -11.71
C ALA A 133 8.05 -4.56 -10.83
N PHE A 134 8.57 -3.40 -10.43
CA PHE A 134 7.77 -2.48 -9.64
C PHE A 134 7.92 -1.02 -10.02
N LEU A 135 6.86 -0.24 -9.75
CA LEU A 135 6.75 1.20 -9.93
C LEU A 135 6.60 1.89 -8.58
N SER A 136 7.31 2.98 -8.37
CA SER A 136 7.16 3.82 -7.19
C SER A 136 7.24 5.32 -7.51
N PRO A 137 6.67 6.20 -6.66
CA PRO A 137 6.91 7.64 -6.72
C PRO A 137 8.22 8.05 -6.03
N TYR A 138 8.99 7.10 -5.54
CA TYR A 138 10.14 7.30 -4.67
C TYR A 138 11.39 7.73 -5.43
N TYR A 139 12.47 7.82 -4.68
CA TYR A 139 13.84 8.01 -5.15
C TYR A 139 14.61 6.69 -5.15
N PRO A 140 15.71 6.57 -5.90
CA PRO A 140 16.44 5.32 -6.04
C PRO A 140 16.83 4.66 -4.72
N ALA A 141 17.25 5.43 -3.73
CA ALA A 141 17.62 4.88 -2.42
C ALA A 141 16.45 4.22 -1.68
N ALA A 142 15.23 4.72 -1.86
CA ALA A 142 14.04 4.08 -1.31
C ALA A 142 13.60 2.87 -2.15
N ASN A 143 13.80 2.91 -3.49
CA ASN A 143 13.58 1.74 -4.34
C ASN A 143 14.49 0.57 -3.97
N GLU A 144 15.74 0.83 -3.56
CA GLU A 144 16.64 -0.22 -3.04
C GLU A 144 16.04 -0.93 -1.82
N GLN A 145 15.34 -0.22 -0.93
CA GLN A 145 14.67 -0.85 0.22
C GLN A 145 13.49 -1.73 -0.24
N VAL A 146 12.73 -1.28 -1.24
CA VAL A 146 11.64 -2.07 -1.84
C VAL A 146 12.18 -3.33 -2.53
N ARG A 147 13.23 -3.18 -3.34
CA ARG A 147 13.94 -4.28 -4.01
C ARG A 147 14.43 -5.29 -2.98
N ARG A 148 15.21 -4.85 -2.01
CA ARG A 148 15.72 -5.70 -0.93
C ARG A 148 14.60 -6.47 -0.23
N TYR A 149 13.51 -5.81 0.10
CA TYR A 149 12.38 -6.46 0.76
C TYR A 149 11.81 -7.60 -0.09
N PHE A 150 11.52 -7.37 -1.38
CA PHE A 150 10.95 -8.42 -2.24
C PHE A 150 11.95 -9.54 -2.52
N GLU A 151 13.24 -9.25 -2.65
CA GLU A 151 14.27 -10.27 -2.82
C GLU A 151 14.43 -11.14 -1.55
N GLU A 152 14.39 -10.55 -0.36
CA GLU A 152 14.35 -11.27 0.92
C GLU A 152 13.06 -12.09 1.11
N GLU A 153 11.95 -11.71 0.46
CA GLU A 153 10.70 -12.50 0.40
C GLU A 153 10.73 -13.61 -0.67
N GLY A 154 11.81 -13.71 -1.44
CA GLY A 154 12.05 -14.78 -2.41
C GLY A 154 11.60 -14.46 -3.84
N PHE A 155 11.30 -13.21 -4.17
CA PHE A 155 11.04 -12.76 -5.52
C PHE A 155 12.31 -12.25 -6.19
N SER A 156 12.42 -12.42 -7.50
CA SER A 156 13.47 -11.77 -8.31
C SER A 156 12.93 -10.45 -8.85
N VAL A 157 13.54 -9.33 -8.45
CA VAL A 157 13.17 -8.01 -8.99
C VAL A 157 13.93 -7.75 -10.27
N VAL A 158 13.28 -7.93 -11.41
CA VAL A 158 13.87 -7.79 -12.75
C VAL A 158 14.23 -6.36 -13.07
N ARG A 159 13.30 -5.43 -12.81
CA ARG A 159 13.49 -3.99 -13.01
C ARG A 159 12.56 -3.17 -12.13
N ASP A 160 12.88 -1.89 -11.96
CA ASP A 160 12.03 -0.95 -11.25
C ASP A 160 12.10 0.46 -11.88
N ILE A 161 11.05 1.24 -11.65
CA ILE A 161 10.97 2.64 -12.03
C ILE A 161 10.71 3.48 -10.78
N ALA A 162 11.59 4.47 -10.56
CA ALA A 162 11.46 5.50 -9.56
C ALA A 162 11.01 6.80 -10.24
N LEU A 163 9.76 7.21 -10.05
CA LEU A 163 9.19 8.41 -10.69
C LEU A 163 9.74 9.72 -10.14
N ARG A 164 10.35 9.71 -8.94
CA ARG A 164 11.03 10.86 -8.30
C ARG A 164 10.11 12.06 -8.14
N THR A 165 9.14 11.94 -7.26
CA THR A 165 8.18 13.02 -7.00
C THR A 165 8.85 14.32 -6.56
N TYR A 166 8.30 15.47 -6.96
CA TYR A 166 8.78 16.79 -6.54
C TYR A 166 8.44 17.10 -5.08
N SER A 167 7.27 16.68 -4.61
CA SER A 167 6.79 16.81 -3.23
C SER A 167 5.91 15.62 -2.86
N PHE A 168 5.54 15.47 -1.57
CA PHE A 168 4.66 14.36 -1.18
C PHE A 168 3.23 14.52 -1.71
N THR A 169 2.74 15.74 -1.86
CA THR A 169 1.43 15.99 -2.47
C THR A 169 1.44 15.75 -3.96
N SER A 170 2.51 16.14 -4.68
CA SER A 170 2.60 15.97 -6.15
C SER A 170 2.67 14.49 -6.59
N ILE A 171 2.78 13.54 -5.66
CA ILE A 171 2.63 12.11 -6.00
C ILE A 171 1.25 11.83 -6.64
N SER A 172 0.20 12.51 -6.18
CA SER A 172 -1.14 12.35 -6.75
C SER A 172 -1.35 13.07 -8.09
N GLU A 173 -0.36 13.85 -8.54
CA GLU A 173 -0.42 14.63 -9.79
C GLU A 173 0.16 13.88 -11.00
N PHE A 174 0.79 12.71 -10.80
CA PHE A 174 1.20 11.89 -11.93
C PHE A 174 0.00 11.53 -12.79
N SER A 175 0.06 11.91 -14.07
CA SER A 175 -1.04 11.65 -15.00
C SER A 175 -1.16 10.17 -15.34
N GLU A 176 -2.35 9.75 -15.75
CA GLU A 176 -2.60 8.38 -16.18
C GLU A 176 -1.66 7.98 -17.33
N ASP A 177 -1.40 8.88 -18.29
CA ASP A 177 -0.48 8.62 -19.40
C ASP A 177 0.97 8.34 -18.93
N GLN A 178 1.45 9.06 -17.92
CA GLN A 178 2.77 8.81 -17.32
C GLN A 178 2.82 7.44 -16.65
N LEU A 179 1.75 7.07 -15.96
CA LEU A 179 1.66 5.78 -15.28
C LEU A 179 1.53 4.63 -16.29
N ILE A 180 0.76 4.81 -17.36
CA ILE A 180 0.67 3.85 -18.48
C ILE A 180 2.04 3.64 -19.14
N ALA A 181 2.75 4.71 -19.44
CA ALA A 181 4.10 4.63 -20.03
C ALA A 181 5.06 3.84 -19.14
N ALA A 182 5.04 4.09 -17.82
CA ALA A 182 5.86 3.36 -16.86
C ALA A 182 5.45 1.87 -16.77
N LEU A 183 4.16 1.55 -16.81
CA LEU A 183 3.68 0.17 -16.82
C LEU A 183 4.11 -0.58 -18.09
N LEU A 184 4.07 0.08 -19.26
CA LEU A 184 4.53 -0.50 -20.53
C LEU A 184 6.04 -0.78 -20.51
N GLU A 185 6.85 0.12 -19.93
CA GLU A 185 8.30 -0.04 -19.79
C GLU A 185 8.64 -1.20 -18.82
N LEU A 186 7.87 -1.36 -17.74
CA LEU A 186 8.05 -2.46 -16.78
C LEU A 186 7.64 -3.81 -17.32
N ASN A 187 6.70 -3.86 -18.28
CA ASN A 187 6.19 -5.11 -18.79
C ASN A 187 7.21 -5.80 -19.72
N GLY A 188 7.25 -7.13 -19.69
CA GLY A 188 8.11 -7.95 -20.53
C GLY A 188 7.85 -9.44 -20.33
N ALA A 189 8.31 -10.29 -21.25
CA ALA A 189 8.18 -11.75 -21.13
C ALA A 189 8.97 -12.32 -19.94
N ASP A 190 9.90 -11.56 -19.41
CA ASP A 190 10.75 -11.87 -18.27
C ASP A 190 10.12 -11.44 -16.93
N VAL A 191 8.91 -10.87 -16.92
CA VAL A 191 8.19 -10.40 -15.74
C VAL A 191 6.90 -11.17 -15.57
N ASP A 192 6.70 -11.78 -14.40
CA ASP A 192 5.49 -12.54 -14.07
C ASP A 192 4.37 -11.67 -13.50
N ALA A 193 4.73 -10.60 -12.78
CA ALA A 193 3.79 -9.62 -12.21
C ALA A 193 4.43 -8.22 -12.08
N ILE A 194 3.61 -7.19 -12.09
CA ILE A 194 4.02 -5.81 -11.81
C ILE A 194 3.39 -5.38 -10.47
N VAL A 195 4.18 -4.73 -9.61
CA VAL A 195 3.71 -4.18 -8.33
C VAL A 195 3.87 -2.67 -8.36
N GLN A 196 2.81 -1.94 -8.05
CA GLN A 196 2.90 -0.52 -7.79
C GLN A 196 2.99 -0.31 -6.27
N VAL A 197 4.03 0.37 -5.81
CA VAL A 197 4.20 0.81 -4.43
C VAL A 197 4.09 2.34 -4.36
N GLY A 198 3.62 2.88 -3.24
CA GLY A 198 3.35 4.32 -3.11
C GLY A 198 1.85 4.62 -3.04
N THR A 199 1.32 4.73 -1.83
CA THR A 199 -0.12 4.83 -1.55
C THR A 199 -0.79 6.11 -2.05
N ASN A 200 -0.01 7.15 -2.43
CA ASN A 200 -0.54 8.39 -3.00
C ASN A 200 -0.53 8.42 -4.55
N LEU A 201 -0.10 7.34 -5.22
CA LEU A 201 -0.31 7.19 -6.67
C LEU A 201 -1.71 6.66 -6.95
N SER A 202 -2.45 7.32 -7.85
CA SER A 202 -3.80 6.89 -8.24
C SER A 202 -3.72 5.69 -9.20
N MET A 203 -3.60 4.46 -8.66
CA MET A 203 -3.30 3.27 -9.44
C MET A 203 -4.32 2.14 -9.33
N VAL A 204 -5.27 2.21 -8.40
CA VAL A 204 -6.20 1.11 -8.12
C VAL A 204 -7.00 0.71 -9.38
N ARG A 205 -7.58 1.67 -10.08
CA ARG A 205 -8.35 1.42 -11.30
C ARG A 205 -7.45 1.11 -12.50
N LEU A 206 -6.38 1.86 -12.66
CA LEU A 206 -5.43 1.65 -13.75
C LEU A 206 -4.75 0.27 -13.66
N ALA A 207 -4.36 -0.19 -12.48
CA ALA A 207 -3.79 -1.52 -12.30
C ALA A 207 -4.79 -2.63 -12.71
N ALA A 208 -6.07 -2.48 -12.37
CA ALA A 208 -7.12 -3.40 -12.77
C ALA A 208 -7.31 -3.49 -14.29
N GLU A 209 -7.17 -2.37 -15.00
CA GLU A 209 -7.20 -2.36 -16.47
C GLU A 209 -5.91 -2.94 -17.08
N ALA A 210 -4.75 -2.60 -16.51
CA ALA A 210 -3.46 -3.10 -16.98
C ALA A 210 -3.33 -4.64 -16.86
N GLU A 211 -3.96 -5.27 -15.86
CA GLU A 211 -4.06 -6.73 -15.77
C GLU A 211 -4.67 -7.34 -17.05
N LYS A 212 -5.68 -6.69 -17.62
CA LYS A 212 -6.34 -7.15 -18.85
C LYS A 212 -5.42 -6.99 -20.06
N TRP A 213 -4.68 -5.87 -20.14
CA TRP A 213 -3.78 -5.60 -21.26
C TRP A 213 -2.60 -6.57 -21.28
N PHE A 214 -2.01 -6.80 -20.12
CA PHE A 214 -0.79 -7.61 -20.00
C PHE A 214 -1.06 -9.10 -19.78
N ARG A 215 -2.29 -9.47 -19.42
CA ARG A 215 -2.68 -10.84 -19.03
C ARG A 215 -1.80 -11.41 -17.92
N LYS A 216 -1.40 -10.56 -16.98
CA LYS A 216 -0.62 -10.90 -15.81
C LYS A 216 -1.01 -10.00 -14.63
N PRO A 217 -0.73 -10.39 -13.38
CA PRO A 217 -1.05 -9.57 -12.21
C PRO A 217 -0.38 -8.19 -12.28
N VAL A 218 -1.16 -7.15 -12.03
CA VAL A 218 -0.71 -5.78 -11.78
C VAL A 218 -1.30 -5.37 -10.44
N VAL A 219 -0.46 -5.36 -9.40
CA VAL A 219 -0.89 -5.20 -8.01
C VAL A 219 -0.67 -3.75 -7.57
N ALA A 220 -1.74 -2.99 -7.41
CA ALA A 220 -1.67 -1.70 -6.72
C ALA A 220 -1.60 -1.93 -5.20
N ILE A 221 -0.70 -1.23 -4.52
CA ILE A 221 -0.48 -1.42 -3.08
C ILE A 221 -1.72 -1.11 -2.24
N ASN A 222 -2.54 -0.13 -2.65
CA ASN A 222 -3.79 0.19 -1.96
C ASN A 222 -4.78 -0.97 -2.09
N THR A 223 -4.91 -1.57 -3.28
CA THR A 223 -5.72 -2.77 -3.48
C THR A 223 -5.25 -3.92 -2.62
N ALA A 224 -3.94 -4.20 -2.62
CA ALA A 224 -3.36 -5.30 -1.84
C ALA A 224 -3.57 -5.10 -0.33
N THR A 225 -3.35 -3.87 0.17
CA THR A 225 -3.45 -3.58 1.60
C THR A 225 -4.89 -3.70 2.09
N TYR A 226 -5.86 -3.20 1.31
CA TYR A 226 -7.26 -3.28 1.69
C TYR A 226 -7.82 -4.71 1.54
N TRP A 227 -7.47 -5.42 0.47
CA TRP A 227 -7.77 -6.83 0.29
C TRP A 227 -7.26 -7.67 1.47
N HIS A 228 -6.01 -7.48 1.86
CA HIS A 228 -5.41 -8.19 2.98
C HIS A 228 -6.15 -7.92 4.29
N ALA A 229 -6.55 -6.68 4.52
CA ALA A 229 -7.33 -6.31 5.70
C ALA A 229 -8.71 -6.99 5.71
N LEU A 230 -9.41 -7.03 4.57
CA LEU A 230 -10.69 -7.74 4.45
C LEU A 230 -10.51 -9.23 4.76
N ARG A 231 -9.57 -9.91 4.09
CA ARG A 231 -9.34 -11.37 4.25
C ARG A 231 -8.87 -11.72 5.66
N ALA A 232 -7.97 -10.94 6.26
CA ALA A 232 -7.53 -11.12 7.66
C ALA A 232 -8.68 -11.00 8.68
N ASN A 233 -9.80 -10.39 8.30
CA ASN A 233 -11.00 -10.26 9.14
C ASN A 233 -12.17 -11.17 8.73
N GLY A 234 -11.91 -12.17 7.88
CA GLY A 234 -12.92 -13.13 7.41
C GLY A 234 -14.00 -12.50 6.53
N ILE A 235 -13.64 -11.47 5.77
CA ILE A 235 -14.54 -10.78 4.84
C ILE A 235 -14.13 -11.19 3.43
N ASP A 236 -14.86 -12.13 2.84
CA ASP A 236 -14.55 -12.75 1.55
C ASP A 236 -15.39 -12.20 0.39
N ASP A 237 -16.01 -11.04 0.59
CA ASP A 237 -16.79 -10.34 -0.45
C ASP A 237 -15.95 -10.13 -1.70
N LYS A 238 -16.51 -10.43 -2.87
CA LYS A 238 -15.86 -10.24 -4.15
C LYS A 238 -16.21 -8.86 -4.69
N LEU A 239 -15.18 -8.06 -4.98
CA LEU A 239 -15.33 -6.71 -5.50
C LEU A 239 -14.82 -6.65 -6.95
N TYR A 240 -15.66 -6.17 -7.84
CA TYR A 240 -15.34 -6.05 -9.27
C TYR A 240 -14.88 -4.63 -9.62
N GLY A 241 -14.02 -4.52 -10.64
CA GLY A 241 -13.48 -3.23 -11.09
C GLY A 241 -12.23 -2.76 -10.32
N PHE A 242 -11.67 -3.61 -9.44
CA PHE A 242 -10.48 -3.34 -8.63
C PHE A 242 -9.35 -4.37 -8.87
N GLY A 243 -9.43 -5.11 -9.99
CA GLY A 243 -8.49 -6.17 -10.33
C GLY A 243 -8.92 -7.55 -9.83
N ARG A 244 -8.19 -8.56 -10.30
CA ARG A 244 -8.48 -9.97 -9.99
C ARG A 244 -8.27 -10.28 -8.52
N LEU A 245 -7.37 -9.57 -7.85
CA LEU A 245 -7.10 -9.80 -6.44
C LEU A 245 -8.38 -9.69 -5.58
N LEU A 246 -9.20 -8.69 -5.80
CA LEU A 246 -10.46 -8.49 -5.06
C LEU A 246 -11.64 -9.26 -5.63
N SER A 247 -11.59 -9.70 -6.89
CA SER A 247 -12.69 -10.43 -7.52
C SER A 247 -12.54 -11.96 -7.49
N GLU A 248 -11.33 -12.48 -7.32
CA GLU A 248 -11.07 -13.92 -7.38
C GLU A 248 -10.57 -14.51 -6.04
N PHE A 249 -9.74 -13.76 -5.29
CA PHE A 249 -9.04 -14.26 -4.09
C PHE A 249 -9.59 -13.77 -2.75
#